data_9cb48c7b0762d8a456e0a0036c9ca521
#
_entry.id   9cb48c7b0762d8a456e0a0036c9ca521
#
_cell.length_a   1.000
_cell.length_b   1.000
_cell.length_c   1.000
_cell.angle_alpha   90.00
_cell.angle_beta   90.00
_cell.angle_gamma   90.00
#
_symmetry.space_group_name_H-M   'P 1'
#
loop_
_entity.id
_entity.type
_entity.pdbx_description
1 polymer ?
#
loop_
_entity_poly.entity_id
_entity_poly.type
_entity_poly.pdbx_seq_one_letter_code
_entity_poly.pdbx_strand_id
1 'polypeptide(L)'
;GTYEVLDSAVEARLALVNRLTDWDEEEKAARKGPSLTTGQERLVLTWHPDQLPVPGLAEMMEDVGWKLYTPRDLSTPESREAVRFIRFGLTGVDAAFAATGSMLLASAPGQSRAASLLPLRHIALIPFSRLYPNVEAWLAAQRADGDLAAQLREHAAWHMITGPSKSADIEMNLTLGVHGPKFVHAILFAD
;
A
#
# COMPACT_ATOMS: atom_id res chain seq x y z
N GLY A 1 0.38 12.94 2.60
CA GLY A 1 -0.59 11.87 2.43
C GLY A 1 -2.00 12.38 2.63
N THR A 2 -2.94 11.66 2.14
CA THR A 2 -4.37 11.92 2.28
C THR A 2 -5.05 10.68 2.87
N TYR A 3 -6.25 10.83 3.39
CA TYR A 3 -7.04 9.71 3.88
C TYR A 3 -8.53 9.97 3.70
N GLU A 4 -9.32 8.91 3.75
CA GLU A 4 -10.77 8.94 3.86
C GLU A 4 -11.25 7.89 4.87
N VAL A 5 -12.41 8.15 5.46
CA VAL A 5 -13.02 7.31 6.49
C VAL A 5 -14.41 6.91 6.03
N LEU A 6 -14.70 5.62 6.03
CA LEU A 6 -15.88 5.02 5.41
C LEU A 6 -16.59 4.06 6.36
N ASP A 7 -17.86 3.87 6.16
CA ASP A 7 -18.71 3.11 7.07
C ASP A 7 -18.72 1.59 6.76
N SER A 8 -18.07 1.16 5.68
CA SER A 8 -18.07 -0.25 5.30
C SER A 8 -16.94 -0.63 4.33
N ALA A 9 -16.62 -1.94 4.28
CA ALA A 9 -15.72 -2.52 3.27
C ALA A 9 -16.27 -2.37 1.84
N VAL A 10 -17.58 -2.27 1.65
CA VAL A 10 -18.20 -2.03 0.33
C VAL A 10 -17.86 -0.63 -0.17
N GLU A 11 -17.98 0.36 0.69
CA GLU A 11 -17.59 1.73 0.37
C GLU A 11 -16.08 1.85 0.12
N ALA A 12 -15.27 1.10 0.88
CA ALA A 12 -13.83 1.06 0.67
C ALA A 12 -13.43 0.51 -0.71
N ARG A 13 -14.18 -0.47 -1.26
CA ARG A 13 -13.99 -0.94 -2.64
C ARG A 13 -14.23 0.16 -3.66
N LEU A 14 -15.34 0.87 -3.50
CA LEU A 14 -15.71 1.95 -4.43
C LEU A 14 -14.71 3.10 -4.36
N ALA A 15 -14.33 3.51 -3.15
CA ALA A 15 -13.32 4.54 -2.93
C ALA A 15 -11.97 4.17 -3.54
N LEU A 16 -11.54 2.91 -3.41
CA LEU A 16 -10.31 2.41 -4.04
C LEU A 16 -10.35 2.56 -5.56
N VAL A 17 -11.43 2.11 -6.21
CA VAL A 17 -11.57 2.19 -7.67
C VAL A 17 -11.57 3.65 -8.13
N ASN A 18 -12.32 4.51 -7.45
CA ASN A 18 -12.38 5.94 -7.76
C ASN A 18 -10.98 6.57 -7.61
N ARG A 19 -10.28 6.31 -6.51
CA ARG A 19 -8.94 6.85 -6.28
C ARG A 19 -7.92 6.39 -7.32
N LEU A 20 -7.94 5.12 -7.69
CA LEU A 20 -7.06 4.60 -8.74
C LEU A 20 -7.38 5.22 -10.11
N THR A 21 -8.67 5.41 -10.41
CA THR A 21 -9.10 6.01 -11.67
C THR A 21 -8.70 7.48 -11.76
N ASP A 22 -8.93 8.26 -10.71
CA ASP A 22 -8.50 9.67 -10.63
C ASP A 22 -6.98 9.78 -10.82
N TRP A 23 -6.23 8.92 -10.17
CA TRP A 23 -4.78 8.91 -10.27
C TRP A 23 -4.26 8.45 -11.65
N ASP A 24 -4.95 7.53 -12.32
CA ASP A 24 -4.64 7.12 -13.69
C ASP A 24 -4.88 8.27 -14.68
N GLU A 25 -5.96 9.02 -14.49
CA GLU A 25 -6.27 10.22 -15.28
C GLU A 25 -5.23 11.34 -15.06
N GLU A 26 -4.86 11.60 -13.80
CA GLU A 26 -3.79 12.55 -13.48
C GLU A 26 -2.45 12.17 -14.13
N GLU A 27 -2.07 10.88 -14.08
CA GLU A 27 -0.85 10.38 -14.70
C GLU A 27 -0.88 10.53 -16.23
N LYS A 28 -2.02 10.26 -16.86
CA LYS A 28 -2.22 10.45 -18.30
C LYS A 28 -2.13 11.92 -18.69
N ALA A 29 -2.76 12.80 -17.92
CA ALA A 29 -2.75 14.24 -18.16
C ALA A 29 -1.35 14.86 -17.97
N ALA A 30 -0.59 14.38 -16.98
CA ALA A 30 0.77 14.85 -16.71
C ALA A 30 1.83 14.33 -17.69
N ARG A 31 1.50 13.33 -18.51
CA ARG A 31 2.44 12.67 -19.41
C ARG A 31 2.81 13.58 -20.58
N LYS A 32 4.11 13.79 -20.75
CA LYS A 32 4.70 14.47 -21.92
C LYS A 32 5.40 13.43 -22.79
N GLY A 33 4.72 12.88 -23.80
CA GLY A 33 5.29 11.92 -24.75
C GLY A 33 4.70 10.51 -24.69
N PRO A 34 5.26 9.54 -25.45
CA PRO A 34 4.76 8.17 -25.53
C PRO A 34 4.87 7.46 -24.17
N SER A 35 3.96 6.51 -23.94
CA SER A 35 3.98 5.70 -22.73
C SER A 35 5.20 4.77 -22.70
N LEU A 36 6.01 4.87 -21.66
CA LEU A 36 7.06 3.88 -21.36
C LEU A 36 6.49 2.61 -20.67
N THR A 37 5.21 2.61 -20.37
CA THR A 37 4.52 1.59 -19.58
C THR A 37 3.52 0.78 -20.41
N THR A 38 3.75 0.65 -21.70
CA THR A 38 2.87 -0.14 -22.58
C THR A 38 2.69 -1.55 -22.02
N GLY A 39 1.43 -1.93 -21.74
CA GLY A 39 1.08 -3.22 -21.12
C GLY A 39 1.09 -3.23 -19.60
N GLN A 40 1.47 -2.14 -18.93
CA GLN A 40 1.39 -1.99 -17.47
C GLN A 40 0.37 -0.91 -17.04
N GLU A 41 -0.39 -0.39 -17.98
CA GLU A 41 -1.51 0.50 -17.69
C GLU A 41 -2.55 -0.26 -16.86
N ARG A 42 -3.07 0.40 -15.80
CA ARG A 42 -4.03 -0.18 -14.87
C ARG A 42 -3.56 -1.47 -14.18
N LEU A 43 -2.25 -1.60 -13.97
CA LEU A 43 -1.65 -2.65 -13.17
C LEU A 43 -1.32 -2.12 -11.78
N VAL A 44 -1.73 -2.86 -10.74
CA VAL A 44 -1.51 -2.51 -9.34
C VAL A 44 -0.59 -3.56 -8.71
N LEU A 45 0.54 -3.13 -8.18
CA LEU A 45 1.44 -3.97 -7.41
C LEU A 45 0.86 -4.15 -6.00
N THR A 46 0.55 -5.38 -5.60
CA THR A 46 -0.25 -5.61 -4.40
C THR A 46 0.23 -6.80 -3.58
N TRP A 47 -0.21 -6.88 -2.34
CA TRP A 47 -0.25 -8.10 -1.57
C TRP A 47 -1.15 -9.13 -2.24
N HIS A 48 -0.99 -10.41 -1.90
CA HIS A 48 -1.94 -11.42 -2.38
C HIS A 48 -3.37 -11.02 -2.00
N PRO A 49 -4.37 -11.14 -2.88
CA PRO A 49 -5.73 -10.71 -2.60
C PRO A 49 -6.30 -11.26 -1.30
N ASP A 50 -6.01 -12.51 -0.96
CA ASP A 50 -6.44 -13.14 0.30
C ASP A 50 -5.81 -12.53 1.57
N GLN A 51 -4.77 -11.71 1.41
CA GLN A 51 -4.12 -10.97 2.49
C GLN A 51 -4.61 -9.51 2.62
N LEU A 52 -5.49 -9.10 1.71
CA LEU A 52 -6.12 -7.78 1.76
C LEU A 52 -7.38 -7.84 2.63
N PRO A 53 -7.66 -6.78 3.41
CA PRO A 53 -8.79 -6.80 4.36
C PRO A 53 -10.15 -6.55 3.69
N VAL A 54 -10.26 -6.71 2.38
CA VAL A 54 -11.48 -6.47 1.60
C VAL A 54 -11.74 -7.69 0.73
N PRO A 55 -12.68 -8.58 1.10
CA PRO A 55 -12.98 -9.80 0.34
C PRO A 55 -13.52 -9.50 -1.06
N GLY A 56 -13.22 -10.38 -2.05
CA GLY A 56 -13.72 -10.26 -3.43
C GLY A 56 -13.14 -9.08 -4.21
N LEU A 57 -12.01 -8.52 -3.73
CA LEU A 57 -11.39 -7.35 -4.34
C LEU A 57 -10.80 -7.67 -5.73
N ALA A 58 -10.27 -8.87 -5.92
CA ALA A 58 -9.61 -9.23 -7.17
C ALA A 58 -10.60 -9.27 -8.34
N GLU A 59 -11.73 -9.93 -8.14
CA GLU A 59 -12.79 -10.04 -9.16
C GLU A 59 -13.35 -8.65 -9.50
N MET A 60 -13.66 -7.86 -8.48
CA MET A 60 -14.19 -6.51 -8.67
C MET A 60 -13.21 -5.61 -9.44
N MET A 61 -11.92 -5.70 -9.12
CA MET A 61 -10.88 -4.91 -9.82
C MET A 61 -10.76 -5.33 -11.29
N GLU A 62 -10.86 -6.62 -11.59
CA GLU A 62 -10.84 -7.14 -12.97
C GLU A 62 -12.07 -6.67 -13.76
N ASP A 63 -13.25 -6.69 -13.16
CA ASP A 63 -14.50 -6.23 -13.78
C ASP A 63 -14.44 -4.76 -14.22
N VAL A 64 -13.69 -3.93 -13.50
CA VAL A 64 -13.50 -2.50 -13.84
C VAL A 64 -12.21 -2.23 -14.62
N GLY A 65 -11.55 -3.29 -15.10
CA GLY A 65 -10.39 -3.21 -15.98
C GLY A 65 -9.05 -2.90 -15.28
N TRP A 66 -8.95 -3.11 -13.97
CA TRP A 66 -7.72 -3.08 -13.22
C TRP A 66 -7.19 -4.50 -12.97
N LYS A 67 -5.88 -4.68 -13.03
CA LYS A 67 -5.24 -5.98 -12.76
C LYS A 67 -4.37 -5.88 -11.53
N LEU A 68 -4.53 -6.84 -10.62
CA LEU A 68 -3.69 -7.00 -9.45
C LEU A 68 -2.48 -7.88 -9.77
N TYR A 69 -1.29 -7.42 -9.43
CA TYR A 69 -0.04 -8.16 -9.61
C TYR A 69 0.66 -8.37 -8.26
N THR A 70 0.75 -9.61 -7.83
CA THR A 70 1.46 -10.01 -6.61
C THR A 70 2.79 -10.66 -7.00
N PRO A 71 3.94 -10.04 -6.71
CA PRO A 71 5.23 -10.62 -7.02
C PRO A 71 5.50 -11.81 -6.09
N ARG A 72 5.83 -12.97 -6.66
CA ARG A 72 6.25 -14.16 -5.90
C ARG A 72 7.68 -14.07 -5.44
N ASP A 73 8.54 -13.57 -6.30
CA ASP A 73 9.97 -13.42 -6.08
C ASP A 73 10.50 -12.22 -6.87
N LEU A 74 11.40 -11.46 -6.29
CA LEU A 74 12.08 -10.31 -6.91
C LEU A 74 13.62 -10.49 -6.89
N SER A 75 14.09 -11.74 -6.78
CA SER A 75 15.53 -12.03 -6.75
C SER A 75 16.18 -11.92 -8.14
N THR A 76 15.44 -12.20 -9.20
CA THR A 76 15.97 -12.17 -10.57
C THR A 76 15.82 -10.81 -11.25
N PRO A 77 16.68 -10.47 -12.23
CA PRO A 77 16.54 -9.24 -13.02
C PRO A 77 15.19 -9.15 -13.73
N GLU A 78 14.70 -10.26 -14.30
CA GLU A 78 13.45 -10.33 -15.04
C GLU A 78 12.24 -10.02 -14.15
N SER A 79 12.22 -10.61 -12.94
CA SER A 79 11.14 -10.36 -11.97
C SER A 79 11.12 -8.91 -11.48
N ARG A 80 12.30 -8.29 -11.34
CA ARG A 80 12.41 -6.86 -11.00
C ARG A 80 11.96 -5.95 -12.14
N GLU A 81 12.30 -6.30 -13.39
CA GLU A 81 11.86 -5.54 -14.55
C GLU A 81 10.33 -5.60 -14.71
N ALA A 82 9.70 -6.72 -14.40
CA ALA A 82 8.25 -6.89 -14.47
C ALA A 82 7.47 -5.92 -13.56
N VAL A 83 8.07 -5.44 -12.46
CA VAL A 83 7.42 -4.52 -11.51
C VAL A 83 7.90 -3.07 -11.63
N ARG A 84 8.98 -2.84 -12.38
CA ARG A 84 9.70 -1.56 -12.42
C ARG A 84 8.84 -0.35 -12.75
N PHE A 85 7.88 -0.52 -13.66
CA PHE A 85 7.06 0.57 -14.18
C PHE A 85 5.64 0.56 -13.63
N ILE A 86 5.30 -0.34 -12.69
CA ILE A 86 4.00 -0.33 -12.03
C ILE A 86 3.93 0.91 -11.14
N ARG A 87 2.93 1.77 -11.41
CA ARG A 87 2.82 3.09 -10.79
C ARG A 87 1.98 3.08 -9.52
N PHE A 88 1.12 2.08 -9.36
CA PHE A 88 0.14 1.99 -8.28
C PHE A 88 0.47 0.83 -7.38
N GLY A 89 0.45 1.06 -6.07
CA GLY A 89 0.64 0.06 -5.04
C GLY A 89 -0.58 -0.04 -4.14
N LEU A 90 -0.89 -1.26 -3.70
CA LEU A 90 -2.02 -1.53 -2.81
C LEU A 90 -1.59 -2.51 -1.74
N THR A 91 -1.83 -2.17 -0.47
CA THR A 91 -1.58 -3.06 0.66
C THR A 91 -2.71 -2.99 1.68
N GLY A 92 -2.80 -4.02 2.54
CA GLY A 92 -3.36 -3.85 3.86
C GLY A 92 -2.34 -3.24 4.81
N VAL A 93 -2.62 -3.33 6.11
CA VAL A 93 -1.71 -2.99 7.20
C VAL A 93 -1.84 -4.04 8.30
N ASP A 94 -0.80 -4.23 9.12
CA ASP A 94 -0.90 -5.02 10.35
C ASP A 94 -1.38 -4.17 11.52
N ALA A 95 -1.02 -2.89 11.53
CA ALA A 95 -1.55 -1.88 12.44
C ALA A 95 -1.46 -0.48 11.82
N ALA A 96 -2.32 0.42 12.28
CA ALA A 96 -2.23 1.86 12.01
C ALA A 96 -2.32 2.63 13.33
N PHE A 97 -1.65 3.77 13.43
CA PHE A 97 -1.52 4.54 14.67
C PHE A 97 -2.08 5.94 14.48
N ALA A 98 -3.21 6.21 15.16
CA ALA A 98 -3.92 7.49 15.02
C ALA A 98 -3.07 8.69 15.47
N ALA A 99 -2.27 8.54 16.52
CA ALA A 99 -1.45 9.62 17.07
C ALA A 99 -0.40 10.17 16.09
N THR A 100 0.08 9.33 15.16
CA THR A 100 1.17 9.70 14.25
C THR A 100 0.80 9.61 12.77
N GLY A 101 -0.34 8.99 12.44
CA GLY A 101 -0.70 8.64 11.07
C GLY A 101 0.23 7.60 10.43
N SER A 102 0.93 6.80 11.26
CA SER A 102 1.84 5.77 10.79
C SER A 102 1.12 4.46 10.57
N MET A 103 1.60 3.68 9.62
CA MET A 103 1.14 2.33 9.29
C MET A 103 2.27 1.34 9.51
N LEU A 104 1.99 0.23 10.17
CA LEU A 104 2.92 -0.89 10.36
C LEU A 104 2.57 -2.00 9.38
N LEU A 105 3.55 -2.45 8.62
CA LEU A 105 3.41 -3.51 7.64
C LEU A 105 4.49 -4.57 7.85
N ALA A 106 4.07 -5.83 7.89
CA ALA A 106 4.97 -6.97 7.91
C ALA A 106 5.27 -7.46 6.48
N SER A 107 6.43 -8.07 6.31
CA SER A 107 6.79 -8.76 5.07
C SER A 107 6.74 -10.26 5.30
N ALA A 108 5.87 -10.94 4.56
CA ALA A 108 5.64 -12.38 4.62
C ALA A 108 5.33 -12.92 3.20
N PRO A 109 5.21 -14.24 3.03
CA PRO A 109 4.70 -14.80 1.78
C PRO A 109 3.34 -14.19 1.42
N GLY A 110 3.22 -13.64 0.21
CA GLY A 110 2.03 -12.90 -0.24
C GLY A 110 1.96 -11.43 0.22
N GLN A 111 2.83 -10.98 1.11
CA GLN A 111 2.90 -9.62 1.64
C GLN A 111 4.24 -8.96 1.28
N SER A 112 4.46 -8.77 -0.01
CA SER A 112 5.70 -8.15 -0.47
C SER A 112 5.75 -6.66 -0.12
N ARG A 113 6.83 -6.23 0.56
CA ARG A 113 7.10 -4.80 0.81
C ARG A 113 7.26 -3.98 -0.47
N ALA A 114 7.51 -4.62 -1.60
CA ALA A 114 7.61 -3.96 -2.88
C ALA A 114 6.34 -3.17 -3.22
N ALA A 115 5.16 -3.67 -2.82
CA ALA A 115 3.87 -3.03 -3.07
C ALA A 115 3.73 -1.66 -2.40
N SER A 116 4.40 -1.44 -1.26
CA SER A 116 4.37 -0.17 -0.54
C SER A 116 5.59 0.73 -0.82
N LEU A 117 6.63 0.23 -1.51
CA LEU A 117 7.89 0.95 -1.68
C LEU A 117 8.20 1.34 -3.13
N LEU A 118 7.90 0.47 -4.11
CA LEU A 118 8.29 0.70 -5.50
C LEU A 118 7.35 1.65 -6.26
N PRO A 119 6.01 1.55 -6.12
CA PRO A 119 5.09 2.40 -6.86
C PRO A 119 5.22 3.87 -6.50
N LEU A 120 4.89 4.73 -7.45
CA LEU A 120 4.82 6.17 -7.22
C LEU A 120 3.68 6.55 -6.27
N ARG A 121 2.58 5.80 -6.33
CA ARG A 121 1.34 6.02 -5.60
C ARG A 121 0.97 4.77 -4.82
N HIS A 122 0.76 4.90 -3.52
CA HIS A 122 0.44 3.80 -2.62
C HIS A 122 -0.91 4.05 -1.94
N ILE A 123 -1.80 3.05 -1.99
CA ILE A 123 -3.04 3.00 -1.22
C ILE A 123 -2.90 1.94 -0.14
N ALA A 124 -3.28 2.29 1.09
CA ALA A 124 -3.36 1.37 2.21
C ALA A 124 -4.82 1.18 2.64
N LEU A 125 -5.27 -0.06 2.73
CA LEU A 125 -6.58 -0.44 3.25
C LEU A 125 -6.48 -0.73 4.74
N ILE A 126 -7.21 0.02 5.55
CA ILE A 126 -7.10 0.02 7.01
C ILE A 126 -8.47 -0.26 7.63
N PRO A 127 -8.81 -1.50 7.99
CA PRO A 127 -10.00 -1.76 8.77
C PRO A 127 -9.86 -1.16 10.18
N PHE A 128 -10.95 -0.72 10.79
CA PHE A 128 -10.91 -0.10 12.12
C PHE A 128 -10.39 -1.04 13.20
N SER A 129 -10.56 -2.35 13.04
CA SER A 129 -9.97 -3.36 13.93
C SER A 129 -8.44 -3.31 14.00
N ARG A 130 -7.78 -2.72 13.00
CA ARG A 130 -6.32 -2.52 12.97
C ARG A 130 -5.88 -1.09 13.28
N LEU A 131 -6.81 -0.22 13.69
CA LEU A 131 -6.51 1.16 14.09
C LEU A 131 -6.33 1.24 15.61
N TYR A 132 -5.15 1.63 16.04
CA TYR A 132 -4.76 1.80 17.43
C TYR A 132 -4.48 3.26 17.75
N PRO A 133 -4.67 3.71 19.00
CA PRO A 133 -4.29 5.07 19.40
C PRO A 133 -2.82 5.38 19.14
N ASN A 134 -1.92 4.44 19.51
CA ASN A 134 -0.46 4.56 19.40
C ASN A 134 0.20 3.17 19.40
N VAL A 135 1.51 3.14 19.25
CA VAL A 135 2.32 1.91 19.21
C VAL A 135 2.23 1.14 20.54
N GLU A 136 2.19 1.83 21.66
CA GLU A 136 2.12 1.24 23.00
C GLU A 136 0.81 0.47 23.20
N ALA A 137 -0.31 1.01 22.72
CA ALA A 137 -1.61 0.34 22.77
C ALA A 137 -1.62 -0.92 21.91
N TRP A 138 -1.04 -0.87 20.72
CA TRP A 138 -0.88 -2.05 19.85
C TRP A 138 -0.01 -3.12 20.52
N LEU A 139 1.15 -2.75 21.07
CA LEU A 139 2.04 -3.68 21.77
C LEU A 139 1.36 -4.32 22.98
N ALA A 140 0.54 -3.57 23.71
CA ALA A 140 -0.22 -4.09 24.85
C ALA A 140 -1.26 -5.13 24.37
N ALA A 141 -1.99 -4.84 23.29
CA ALA A 141 -2.95 -5.79 22.71
C ALA A 141 -2.26 -7.07 22.23
N GLN A 142 -1.14 -6.96 21.47
CA GLN A 142 -0.41 -8.14 20.98
C GLN A 142 0.14 -9.03 22.11
N ARG A 143 0.55 -8.42 23.23
CA ARG A 143 0.99 -9.18 24.43
C ARG A 143 -0.16 -9.88 25.13
N ALA A 144 -1.34 -9.28 25.13
CA ALA A 144 -2.53 -9.87 25.73
C ALA A 144 -3.06 -11.05 24.89
N ASP A 145 -2.95 -10.97 23.56
CA ASP A 145 -3.45 -11.97 22.62
C ASP A 145 -2.50 -13.17 22.45
N GLY A 146 -1.24 -13.08 22.87
CA GLY A 146 -0.31 -14.20 22.75
C GLY A 146 1.17 -13.84 22.79
N ASP A 147 2.00 -14.62 22.08
CA ASP A 147 3.44 -14.45 22.03
C ASP A 147 3.85 -13.45 20.92
N LEU A 148 3.91 -12.18 21.30
CA LEU A 148 4.41 -11.12 20.42
C LEU A 148 5.78 -11.45 19.82
N ALA A 149 6.67 -12.11 20.58
CA ALA A 149 8.00 -12.46 20.10
C ALA A 149 7.95 -13.55 19.03
N ALA A 150 7.01 -14.48 19.09
CA ALA A 150 6.79 -15.45 18.02
C ALA A 150 6.26 -14.76 16.76
N GLN A 151 5.24 -13.92 16.88
CA GLN A 151 4.69 -13.15 15.76
C GLN A 151 5.75 -12.30 15.07
N LEU A 152 6.61 -11.62 15.83
CA LEU A 152 7.69 -10.81 15.25
C LEU A 152 8.72 -11.66 14.50
N ARG A 153 8.94 -12.92 14.88
CA ARG A 153 9.88 -13.84 14.21
C ARG A 153 9.30 -14.52 12.96
N GLU A 154 7.99 -14.60 12.83
CA GLU A 154 7.32 -15.21 11.67
C GLU A 154 7.45 -14.38 10.40
N HIS A 155 7.80 -13.10 10.52
CA HIS A 155 7.90 -12.17 9.41
C HIS A 155 9.36 -11.84 9.07
N ALA A 156 9.64 -11.74 7.76
CA ALA A 156 10.98 -11.41 7.29
C ALA A 156 11.44 -10.00 7.68
N ALA A 157 10.51 -9.07 7.77
CA ALA A 157 10.76 -7.69 8.20
C ALA A 157 9.47 -7.01 8.65
N TRP A 158 9.61 -6.04 9.54
CA TRP A 158 8.57 -5.08 9.90
C TRP A 158 9.01 -3.69 9.48
N HIS A 159 8.14 -2.93 8.86
CA HIS A 159 8.44 -1.57 8.44
C HIS A 159 7.28 -0.63 8.77
N MET A 160 7.64 0.56 9.21
CA MET A 160 6.69 1.61 9.56
C MET A 160 6.72 2.70 8.49
N ILE A 161 5.55 3.04 7.97
CA ILE A 161 5.37 4.07 6.95
C ILE A 161 4.64 5.24 7.60
N THR A 162 5.28 6.41 7.60
CA THR A 162 4.70 7.66 8.13
C THR A 162 4.54 8.67 7.00
N GLY A 163 3.63 8.35 6.08
CA GLY A 163 3.31 9.21 4.93
C GLY A 163 4.23 9.07 3.71
N PRO A 164 4.16 10.02 2.77
CA PRO A 164 4.93 10.00 1.52
C PRO A 164 6.43 10.09 1.73
N SER A 165 7.19 9.51 0.78
CA SER A 165 8.65 9.63 0.76
C SER A 165 9.10 11.08 0.60
N LYS A 166 9.92 11.54 1.53
CA LYS A 166 10.49 12.89 1.56
C LYS A 166 11.98 12.80 1.81
N SER A 167 12.78 13.38 0.93
CA SER A 167 14.22 13.54 1.11
C SER A 167 14.55 15.02 1.02
N ALA A 168 15.36 15.52 1.94
CA ALA A 168 15.89 16.85 1.89
C ALA A 168 17.42 16.77 1.81
N ASP A 169 18.04 17.57 0.96
CA ASP A 169 19.48 17.75 0.94
C ASP A 169 19.94 18.81 1.96
N ILE A 170 21.24 19.03 2.05
CA ILE A 170 21.84 20.02 2.96
C ILE A 170 21.37 21.45 2.63
N GLU A 171 20.96 21.71 1.40
CA GLU A 171 20.46 23.00 0.92
C GLU A 171 18.95 23.19 1.18
N MET A 172 18.32 22.27 1.94
CA MET A 172 16.88 22.26 2.26
C MET A 172 15.95 22.10 1.04
N ASN A 173 16.45 21.61 -0.09
CA ASN A 173 15.62 21.28 -1.23
C ASN A 173 14.87 19.98 -0.97
N LEU A 174 13.54 20.07 -0.83
CA LEU A 174 12.68 18.92 -0.57
C LEU A 174 12.36 18.19 -1.86
N THR A 175 12.81 16.95 -1.98
CA THR A 175 12.47 16.06 -3.09
C THR A 175 11.50 14.98 -2.63
N LEU A 176 10.36 14.83 -3.32
CA LEU A 176 9.34 13.85 -3.00
C LEU A 176 9.50 12.61 -3.88
N GLY A 177 9.38 11.41 -3.28
CA GLY A 177 9.30 10.16 -4.01
C GLY A 177 10.64 9.59 -4.48
N VAL A 178 11.76 9.92 -3.83
CA VAL A 178 13.09 9.38 -4.18
C VAL A 178 13.27 7.95 -3.71
N HIS A 179 12.83 7.65 -2.48
CA HIS A 179 13.05 6.35 -1.83
C HIS A 179 11.74 5.63 -1.46
N GLY A 180 10.65 5.93 -2.17
CA GLY A 180 9.34 5.36 -1.92
C GLY A 180 8.23 6.18 -2.58
N PRO A 181 6.96 5.87 -2.33
CA PRO A 181 5.83 6.55 -2.95
C PRO A 181 5.83 8.05 -2.71
N LYS A 182 5.61 8.81 -3.78
CA LYS A 182 5.40 10.26 -3.72
C LYS A 182 4.03 10.61 -3.14
N PHE A 183 3.04 9.73 -3.38
CA PHE A 183 1.67 9.91 -2.93
C PHE A 183 1.26 8.68 -2.11
N VAL A 184 0.72 8.92 -0.93
CA VAL A 184 0.18 7.89 -0.03
C VAL A 184 -1.24 8.27 0.34
N HIS A 185 -2.16 7.33 0.18
CA HIS A 185 -3.57 7.48 0.52
C HIS A 185 -4.02 6.32 1.41
N ALA A 186 -4.65 6.63 2.52
CA ALA A 186 -5.20 5.64 3.45
C ALA A 186 -6.73 5.60 3.33
N ILE A 187 -7.28 4.41 3.14
CA ILE A 187 -8.73 4.16 3.17
C ILE A 187 -9.03 3.43 4.47
N LEU A 188 -9.65 4.13 5.41
CA LEU A 188 -10.07 3.59 6.70
C LEU A 188 -11.56 3.21 6.61
N PHE A 189 -11.94 2.05 7.12
CA PHE A 189 -13.31 1.57 7.03
C PHE A 189 -13.71 0.67 8.19
N ALA A 190 -15.01 0.62 8.46
CA ALA A 190 -15.59 -0.33 9.41
C ALA A 190 -15.59 -1.74 8.79
N ASP A 191 -15.12 -2.72 9.55
CA ASP A 191 -15.04 -4.16 9.23
C ASP A 191 -16.14 -4.99 9.92
#